data_3d2226028431cea62972ab44da4d8000
#
_entry.id   3d2226028431cea62972ab44da4d8000
#
_cell.length_a   1.000
_cell.length_b   1.000
_cell.length_c   1.000
_cell.angle_alpha   90.00
_cell.angle_beta   90.00
_cell.angle_gamma   90.00
#
_symmetry.space_group_name_H-M   'P 1'
#
loop_
_entity.id
_entity.type
_entity.pdbx_description
1 polymer ?
#
loop_
_entity_poly.entity_id
_entity_poly.type
_entity_poly.pdbx_seq_one_letter_code
_entity_poly.pdbx_strand_id
1 'polypeptide(L)'
;MRTPHAPAPPAPPGPRTPARSALTPAILLGAASVLLLTLVALEWRPLLDLDGGISRTTHRWAVAEDGLTQAARVLTDWVWDPWTMRLLCAVAVILLLRRPAARWTAGWLVVVVALATAVQQGLKAALGRERPVWSDPVDSAHYAAFPSGHAMTATVVLGLLLWLLHRHGVGLVVWRTALAVAVVSVAGVGLTRIWLGVHWPTDVLGGWLFGALTVVAAVAAHRRLRPTPRGTARGRSGGTRTPSSSSEPSTSDDPPRRPR
;
A
#
# COMPACT_ATOMS: atom_id res chain seq x y z
N MET A 1 -45.97 10.90 -43.56
CA MET A 1 -45.02 11.67 -42.74
C MET A 1 -44.78 10.93 -41.43
N ARG A 2 -43.57 10.37 -41.24
CA ARG A 2 -43.20 9.69 -39.96
C ARG A 2 -42.46 10.70 -39.10
N THR A 3 -42.96 11.00 -37.92
CA THR A 3 -42.32 11.87 -36.94
C THR A 3 -41.02 11.17 -36.39
N PRO A 4 -39.89 11.84 -36.32
CA PRO A 4 -38.69 11.26 -35.75
C PRO A 4 -38.85 11.09 -34.23
N HIS A 5 -38.61 9.86 -33.73
CA HIS A 5 -38.57 9.57 -32.30
C HIS A 5 -37.35 10.27 -31.68
N ALA A 6 -37.58 11.11 -30.69
CA ALA A 6 -36.55 11.71 -29.89
C ALA A 6 -35.81 10.60 -29.08
N PRO A 7 -34.47 10.62 -28.97
CA PRO A 7 -33.75 9.64 -28.17
C PRO A 7 -34.10 9.76 -26.68
N ALA A 8 -34.30 8.61 -26.05
CA ALA A 8 -34.60 8.53 -24.60
C ALA A 8 -33.47 9.17 -23.79
N PRO A 9 -33.79 9.89 -22.70
CA PRO A 9 -32.78 10.46 -21.82
C PRO A 9 -31.89 9.37 -21.19
N PRO A 10 -30.59 9.65 -20.98
CA PRO A 10 -29.66 8.70 -20.38
C PRO A 10 -30.15 8.30 -18.98
N ALA A 11 -30.07 6.98 -18.69
CA ALA A 11 -30.45 6.45 -17.40
C ALA A 11 -29.64 7.11 -16.26
N PRO A 12 -30.26 7.38 -15.10
CA PRO A 12 -29.56 7.97 -13.96
C PRO A 12 -28.40 7.06 -13.53
N PRO A 13 -27.26 7.64 -13.10
CA PRO A 13 -26.13 6.87 -12.61
C PRO A 13 -26.59 6.01 -11.41
N GLY A 14 -26.38 4.70 -11.53
CA GLY A 14 -26.71 3.75 -10.48
C GLY A 14 -26.05 4.09 -9.14
N PRO A 15 -26.59 3.64 -8.01
CA PRO A 15 -26.11 3.99 -6.69
C PRO A 15 -24.62 3.62 -6.55
N ARG A 16 -23.79 4.64 -6.32
CA ARG A 16 -22.38 4.45 -6.01
C ARG A 16 -22.30 3.64 -4.72
N THR A 17 -21.89 2.37 -4.79
CA THR A 17 -21.63 1.54 -3.61
C THR A 17 -20.60 2.24 -2.73
N PRO A 18 -20.93 2.53 -1.48
CA PRO A 18 -20.16 3.44 -0.66
C PRO A 18 -18.83 2.81 -0.20
N ALA A 19 -17.94 3.66 0.26
CA ALA A 19 -16.64 3.40 0.89
C ALA A 19 -16.65 2.39 2.09
N ARG A 20 -17.73 1.70 2.33
CA ARG A 20 -17.89 0.71 3.41
C ARG A 20 -17.03 -0.56 3.21
N SER A 21 -16.73 -0.96 1.96
CA SER A 21 -15.98 -2.19 1.69
C SER A 21 -14.49 -2.15 2.11
N ALA A 22 -13.90 -0.96 2.24
CA ALA A 22 -12.51 -0.82 2.66
C ALA A 22 -12.33 -0.60 4.18
N LEU A 23 -13.39 -0.20 4.89
CA LEU A 23 -13.32 0.04 6.34
C LEU A 23 -13.33 -1.28 7.13
N THR A 24 -14.10 -2.26 6.70
CA THR A 24 -14.20 -3.56 7.38
C THR A 24 -12.83 -4.27 7.52
N PRO A 25 -12.03 -4.47 6.44
CA PRO A 25 -10.72 -5.11 6.60
C PRO A 25 -9.76 -4.29 7.46
N ALA A 26 -9.82 -2.95 7.41
CA ALA A 26 -8.98 -2.11 8.26
C ALA A 26 -9.35 -2.26 9.75
N ILE A 27 -10.63 -2.32 10.08
CA ILE A 27 -11.12 -2.53 11.45
C ILE A 27 -10.72 -3.91 11.96
N LEU A 28 -10.90 -4.96 11.15
CA LEU A 28 -10.53 -6.32 11.53
C LEU A 28 -9.01 -6.46 11.75
N LEU A 29 -8.19 -5.93 10.84
CA LEU A 29 -6.74 -5.90 11.01
C LEU A 29 -6.32 -5.09 12.24
N GLY A 30 -6.95 -3.96 12.48
CA GLY A 30 -6.71 -3.14 13.66
C GLY A 30 -7.06 -3.88 14.95
N ALA A 31 -8.25 -4.48 15.00
CA ALA A 31 -8.70 -5.27 16.15
C ALA A 31 -7.77 -6.47 16.41
N ALA A 32 -7.41 -7.23 15.38
CA ALA A 32 -6.48 -8.35 15.50
C ALA A 32 -5.09 -7.90 15.96
N SER A 33 -4.59 -6.76 15.44
CA SER A 33 -3.29 -6.20 15.85
C SER A 33 -3.29 -5.77 17.32
N VAL A 34 -4.36 -5.09 17.76
CA VAL A 34 -4.51 -4.66 19.16
C VAL A 34 -4.67 -5.87 20.08
N LEU A 35 -5.49 -6.85 19.70
CA LEU A 35 -5.67 -8.08 20.48
C LEU A 35 -4.34 -8.81 20.67
N LEU A 36 -3.60 -9.05 19.57
CA LEU A 36 -2.30 -9.72 19.65
C LEU A 36 -1.32 -8.93 20.51
N LEU A 37 -1.24 -7.61 20.29
CA LEU A 37 -0.38 -6.74 21.10
C LEU A 37 -0.72 -6.84 22.60
N THR A 38 -1.99 -6.81 22.94
CA THR A 38 -2.46 -6.92 24.34
C THR A 38 -2.10 -8.28 24.94
N LEU A 39 -2.34 -9.38 24.22
CA LEU A 39 -2.00 -10.72 24.69
C LEU A 39 -0.49 -10.90 24.90
N VAL A 40 0.33 -10.34 24.01
CA VAL A 40 1.80 -10.36 24.17
C VAL A 40 2.25 -9.47 25.32
N ALA A 41 1.70 -8.26 25.46
CA ALA A 41 2.05 -7.32 26.52
C ALA A 41 1.63 -7.81 27.91
N LEU A 42 0.53 -8.55 28.01
CA LEU A 42 0.06 -9.18 29.26
C LEU A 42 0.67 -10.55 29.52
N GLU A 43 1.61 -10.98 28.68
CA GLU A 43 2.27 -12.29 28.79
C GLU A 43 1.29 -13.45 28.97
N TRP A 44 0.19 -13.44 28.16
CA TRP A 44 -0.87 -14.45 28.27
C TRP A 44 -0.32 -15.85 28.05
N ARG A 45 -0.27 -16.65 29.13
CA ARG A 45 0.41 -17.96 29.20
C ARG A 45 0.06 -18.91 28.06
N PRO A 46 -1.20 -19.14 27.66
CA PRO A 46 -1.47 -20.06 26.57
C PRO A 46 -0.83 -19.67 25.23
N LEU A 47 -0.69 -18.35 24.96
CA LEU A 47 -0.03 -17.85 23.76
C LEU A 47 1.50 -18.05 23.83
N LEU A 48 2.10 -17.77 24.99
CA LEU A 48 3.53 -17.99 25.22
C LEU A 48 3.91 -19.47 25.16
N ASP A 49 3.07 -20.36 25.69
CA ASP A 49 3.27 -21.80 25.61
C ASP A 49 3.21 -22.32 24.19
N LEU A 50 2.27 -21.78 23.38
CA LEU A 50 2.18 -22.06 21.95
C LEU A 50 3.45 -21.59 21.21
N ASP A 51 3.88 -20.34 21.44
CA ASP A 51 5.12 -19.79 20.89
C ASP A 51 6.32 -20.70 21.25
N GLY A 52 6.46 -21.05 22.51
CA GLY A 52 7.52 -21.92 23.00
C GLY A 52 7.46 -23.31 22.36
N GLY A 53 6.28 -23.89 22.25
CA GLY A 53 6.07 -25.22 21.66
C GLY A 53 6.50 -25.28 20.18
N ILE A 54 6.01 -24.30 19.37
CA ILE A 54 6.38 -24.19 17.96
C ILE A 54 7.88 -23.94 17.82
N SER A 55 8.43 -22.97 18.55
CA SER A 55 9.83 -22.58 18.43
C SER A 55 10.78 -23.71 18.84
N ARG A 56 10.49 -24.48 19.90
CA ARG A 56 11.29 -25.66 20.28
C ARG A 56 11.28 -26.73 19.19
N THR A 57 10.15 -26.93 18.56
CA THR A 57 10.01 -27.94 17.49
C THR A 57 10.77 -27.53 16.24
N THR A 58 10.59 -26.29 15.78
CA THR A 58 11.28 -25.77 14.59
C THR A 58 12.79 -25.67 14.83
N HIS A 59 13.23 -25.28 16.03
CA HIS A 59 14.67 -25.21 16.36
C HIS A 59 15.35 -26.58 16.30
N ARG A 60 14.72 -27.64 16.84
CA ARG A 60 15.24 -29.01 16.70
C ARG A 60 15.44 -29.43 15.25
N TRP A 61 14.51 -29.07 14.37
CA TRP A 61 14.65 -29.34 12.94
C TRP A 61 15.75 -28.48 12.31
N ALA A 62 15.86 -27.20 12.70
CA ALA A 62 16.88 -26.31 12.17
C ALA A 62 18.30 -26.74 12.52
N VAL A 63 18.50 -27.29 13.71
CA VAL A 63 19.79 -27.89 14.14
C VAL A 63 20.10 -29.18 13.36
N ALA A 64 19.10 -29.99 13.01
CA ALA A 64 19.27 -31.23 12.29
C ALA A 64 19.44 -31.07 10.77
N GLU A 65 18.98 -29.94 10.19
CA GLU A 65 18.87 -29.70 8.75
C GLU A 65 19.75 -28.53 8.29
N ASP A 66 21.08 -28.73 8.32
CA ASP A 66 22.07 -27.69 7.97
C ASP A 66 21.82 -27.03 6.62
N GLY A 67 21.47 -27.81 5.60
CA GLY A 67 21.24 -27.29 4.24
C GLY A 67 20.06 -26.32 4.18
N LEU A 68 18.94 -26.68 4.81
CA LEU A 68 17.75 -25.83 4.88
C LEU A 68 17.99 -24.60 5.74
N THR A 69 18.72 -24.75 6.83
CA THR A 69 19.10 -23.66 7.72
C THR A 69 20.01 -22.66 7.02
N GLN A 70 20.98 -23.13 6.24
CA GLN A 70 21.81 -22.24 5.43
C GLN A 70 21.01 -21.52 4.33
N ALA A 71 20.10 -22.21 3.66
CA ALA A 71 19.21 -21.57 2.70
C ALA A 71 18.31 -20.50 3.36
N ALA A 72 17.77 -20.78 4.56
CA ALA A 72 16.97 -19.83 5.33
C ALA A 72 17.79 -18.57 5.70
N ARG A 73 19.06 -18.71 6.09
CA ARG A 73 19.97 -17.56 6.33
C ARG A 73 20.15 -16.73 5.07
N VAL A 74 20.55 -17.37 3.95
CA VAL A 74 20.77 -16.65 2.70
C VAL A 74 19.51 -15.90 2.26
N LEU A 75 18.34 -16.53 2.34
CA LEU A 75 17.09 -15.87 1.96
C LEU A 75 16.74 -14.70 2.89
N THR A 76 16.90 -14.85 4.20
CA THR A 76 16.52 -13.81 5.16
C THR A 76 17.51 -12.66 5.21
N ASP A 77 18.81 -12.92 5.02
CA ASP A 77 19.87 -11.92 5.18
C ASP A 77 20.17 -11.16 3.89
N TRP A 78 19.83 -11.72 2.73
CA TRP A 78 20.11 -11.09 1.44
C TRP A 78 18.86 -10.75 0.65
N VAL A 79 17.94 -11.72 0.48
CA VAL A 79 16.75 -11.52 -0.37
C VAL A 79 15.67 -10.75 0.36
N TRP A 80 15.39 -11.15 1.61
CA TRP A 80 14.30 -10.59 2.43
C TRP A 80 14.79 -9.69 3.57
N ASP A 81 16.05 -9.30 3.55
CA ASP A 81 16.59 -8.37 4.53
C ASP A 81 15.85 -7.03 4.49
N PRO A 82 15.60 -6.37 5.62
CA PRO A 82 14.94 -5.08 5.69
C PRO A 82 15.62 -3.98 4.86
N TRP A 83 16.96 -4.02 4.68
CA TRP A 83 17.66 -3.07 3.82
C TRP A 83 17.39 -3.35 2.34
N THR A 84 17.42 -4.63 1.92
CA THR A 84 17.06 -5.04 0.56
C THR A 84 15.63 -4.63 0.22
N MET A 85 14.68 -4.83 1.15
CA MET A 85 13.30 -4.39 0.97
C MET A 85 13.21 -2.86 0.85
N ARG A 86 13.91 -2.10 1.70
CA ARG A 86 13.93 -0.64 1.62
C ARG A 86 14.59 -0.15 0.33
N LEU A 87 15.65 -0.81 -0.14
CA LEU A 87 16.30 -0.50 -1.42
C LEU A 87 15.32 -0.72 -2.58
N LEU A 88 14.56 -1.81 -2.57
CA LEU A 88 13.52 -2.07 -3.58
C LEU A 88 12.48 -0.94 -3.59
N CYS A 89 12.05 -0.49 -2.42
CA CYS A 89 11.16 0.68 -2.31
C CYS A 89 11.82 1.95 -2.82
N ALA A 90 13.10 2.18 -2.51
CA ALA A 90 13.86 3.35 -2.97
C ALA A 90 13.97 3.39 -4.50
N VAL A 91 14.19 2.25 -5.15
CA VAL A 91 14.15 2.15 -6.62
C VAL A 91 12.79 2.58 -7.16
N ALA A 92 11.69 2.09 -6.58
CA ALA A 92 10.36 2.52 -6.97
C ALA A 92 10.14 4.03 -6.79
N VAL A 93 10.62 4.59 -5.67
CA VAL A 93 10.58 6.05 -5.41
C VAL A 93 11.35 6.82 -6.48
N ILE A 94 12.58 6.41 -6.81
CA ILE A 94 13.40 7.06 -7.84
C ILE A 94 12.70 7.03 -9.21
N LEU A 95 12.12 5.89 -9.59
CA LEU A 95 11.36 5.77 -10.84
C LEU A 95 10.13 6.69 -10.87
N LEU A 96 9.43 6.83 -9.75
CA LEU A 96 8.29 7.73 -9.62
C LEU A 96 8.70 9.21 -9.68
N LEU A 97 9.83 9.59 -9.08
CA LEU A 97 10.35 10.96 -9.09
C LEU A 97 10.68 11.47 -10.50
N ARG A 98 11.04 10.56 -11.43
CA ARG A 98 11.25 10.90 -12.85
C ARG A 98 9.95 11.36 -13.54
N ARG A 99 8.79 11.13 -12.94
CA ARG A 99 7.47 11.54 -13.46
C ARG A 99 6.89 12.64 -12.58
N PRO A 100 6.84 13.91 -13.02
CA PRO A 100 6.33 15.02 -12.19
C PRO A 100 4.96 14.76 -11.55
N ALA A 101 4.05 14.12 -12.29
CA ALA A 101 2.71 13.78 -11.81
C ALA A 101 2.69 12.70 -10.69
N ALA A 102 3.81 11.98 -10.47
CA ALA A 102 3.93 10.92 -9.49
C ALA A 102 4.75 11.31 -8.24
N ARG A 103 5.32 12.53 -8.19
CA ARG A 103 6.16 13.00 -7.06
C ARG A 103 5.44 12.94 -5.72
N TRP A 104 4.16 13.25 -5.69
CA TRP A 104 3.34 13.07 -4.47
C TRP A 104 3.34 11.62 -3.99
N THR A 105 3.14 10.67 -4.90
CA THR A 105 3.13 9.24 -4.56
C THR A 105 4.53 8.77 -4.12
N ALA A 106 5.59 9.29 -4.73
CA ALA A 106 6.96 9.00 -4.32
C ALA A 106 7.23 9.45 -2.87
N GLY A 107 6.92 10.71 -2.55
CA GLY A 107 7.03 11.23 -1.18
C GLY A 107 6.16 10.46 -0.19
N TRP A 108 4.96 10.05 -0.61
CA TRP A 108 4.07 9.23 0.20
C TRP A 108 4.68 7.88 0.59
N LEU A 109 5.32 7.18 -0.35
CA LEU A 109 6.02 5.91 -0.05
C LEU A 109 7.11 6.09 1.00
N VAL A 110 7.92 7.14 0.87
CA VAL A 110 8.99 7.45 1.83
C VAL A 110 8.39 7.67 3.23
N VAL A 111 7.35 8.50 3.33
CA VAL A 111 6.68 8.80 4.61
C VAL A 111 6.10 7.53 5.24
N VAL A 112 5.43 6.69 4.44
CA VAL A 112 4.81 5.46 4.97
C VAL A 112 5.87 4.48 5.48
N VAL A 113 6.96 4.26 4.74
CA VAL A 113 8.04 3.36 5.18
C VAL A 113 8.75 3.90 6.42
N ALA A 114 8.96 5.22 6.50
CA ALA A 114 9.54 5.86 7.68
C ALA A 114 8.62 5.73 8.91
N LEU A 115 7.33 5.98 8.76
CA LEU A 115 6.34 5.80 9.84
C LEU A 115 6.23 4.35 10.28
N ALA A 116 6.20 3.40 9.33
CA ALA A 116 6.20 1.97 9.66
C ALA A 116 7.42 1.57 10.48
N THR A 117 8.60 2.09 10.09
CA THR A 117 9.84 1.86 10.84
C THR A 117 9.76 2.49 12.23
N ALA A 118 9.26 3.71 12.37
CA ALA A 118 9.11 4.39 13.66
C ALA A 118 8.14 3.64 14.59
N VAL A 119 6.99 3.20 14.08
CA VAL A 119 6.01 2.38 14.82
C VAL A 119 6.65 1.07 15.27
N GLN A 120 7.37 0.37 14.38
CA GLN A 120 8.07 -0.86 14.69
C GLN A 120 9.07 -0.67 15.83
N GLN A 121 9.92 0.36 15.75
CA GLN A 121 10.93 0.63 16.80
C GLN A 121 10.28 1.08 18.11
N GLY A 122 9.21 1.88 18.03
CA GLY A 122 8.43 2.27 19.20
C GLY A 122 7.82 1.07 19.94
N LEU A 123 7.21 0.13 19.19
CA LEU A 123 6.68 -1.10 19.78
C LEU A 123 7.78 -1.99 20.39
N LYS A 124 8.94 -2.09 19.73
CA LYS A 124 10.10 -2.81 20.27
C LYS A 124 10.58 -2.19 21.59
N ALA A 125 10.71 -0.89 21.64
CA ALA A 125 11.14 -0.16 22.84
C ALA A 125 10.11 -0.26 23.98
N ALA A 126 8.81 -0.19 23.65
CA ALA A 126 7.74 -0.23 24.64
C ALA A 126 7.55 -1.60 25.29
N LEU A 127 7.71 -2.70 24.50
CA LEU A 127 7.50 -4.06 25.02
C LEU A 127 8.76 -4.71 25.54
N GLY A 128 9.93 -4.37 25.00
CA GLY A 128 11.20 -4.98 25.42
C GLY A 128 11.26 -6.50 25.33
N ARG A 129 10.36 -7.14 24.56
CA ARG A 129 10.18 -8.60 24.56
C ARG A 129 11.47 -9.32 24.23
N GLU A 130 11.86 -10.28 25.09
CA GLU A 130 13.04 -11.10 24.88
C GLU A 130 12.85 -12.09 23.73
N ARG A 131 13.96 -12.39 23.06
CA ARG A 131 14.01 -13.39 21.97
C ARG A 131 14.13 -14.81 22.54
N PRO A 132 13.82 -15.83 21.71
CA PRO A 132 14.20 -17.20 22.06
C PRO A 132 15.70 -17.31 22.34
N VAL A 133 16.07 -18.02 23.40
CA VAL A 133 17.46 -18.33 23.78
C VAL A 133 17.65 -19.83 23.64
N TRP A 134 18.71 -20.23 22.96
CA TRP A 134 19.04 -21.63 22.69
C TRP A 134 20.45 -21.97 23.20
N SER A 135 20.68 -23.23 23.62
CA SER A 135 22.01 -23.74 23.97
C SER A 135 22.92 -23.85 22.74
N ASP A 136 22.32 -24.11 21.58
CA ASP A 136 22.95 -24.34 20.28
C ASP A 136 22.34 -23.44 19.20
N PRO A 137 22.53 -22.11 19.25
CA PRO A 137 21.86 -21.17 18.37
C PRO A 137 22.32 -21.35 16.92
N VAL A 138 21.37 -21.52 16.01
CA VAL A 138 21.64 -21.58 14.56
C VAL A 138 21.76 -20.21 13.90
N ASP A 139 21.32 -19.15 14.59
CA ASP A 139 21.43 -17.75 14.14
C ASP A 139 21.38 -16.82 15.37
N SER A 140 21.75 -15.56 15.19
CA SER A 140 21.70 -14.54 16.23
C SER A 140 20.97 -13.28 15.76
N ALA A 141 20.30 -12.60 16.66
CA ALA A 141 19.68 -11.33 16.40
C ALA A 141 19.66 -10.47 17.65
N HIS A 142 19.90 -9.17 17.45
CA HIS A 142 19.92 -8.19 18.53
C HIS A 142 18.57 -7.43 18.61
N TYR A 143 18.38 -6.69 19.71
CA TYR A 143 17.19 -5.88 19.98
C TYR A 143 15.94 -6.72 20.32
N ALA A 144 14.89 -6.03 20.80
CA ALA A 144 13.64 -6.66 21.20
C ALA A 144 12.96 -7.47 20.07
N ALA A 145 12.25 -8.52 20.48
CA ALA A 145 11.67 -9.48 19.55
C ALA A 145 10.43 -8.96 18.83
N PHE A 146 9.47 -8.35 19.56
CA PHE A 146 8.17 -7.96 19.00
C PHE A 146 8.10 -6.50 18.54
N PRO A 147 7.49 -6.23 17.39
CA PRO A 147 7.18 -7.17 16.31
C PRO A 147 8.41 -7.52 15.45
N SER A 148 8.33 -8.60 14.64
CA SER A 148 9.39 -8.97 13.73
C SER A 148 9.62 -7.90 12.65
N GLY A 149 10.86 -7.37 12.63
CA GLY A 149 11.22 -6.31 11.69
C GLY A 149 11.26 -6.76 10.24
N HIS A 150 11.76 -7.96 9.99
CA HIS A 150 11.79 -8.57 8.66
C HIS A 150 10.37 -8.77 8.12
N ALA A 151 9.49 -9.42 8.90
CA ALA A 151 8.11 -9.66 8.51
C ALA A 151 7.33 -8.37 8.26
N MET A 152 7.46 -7.37 9.13
CA MET A 152 6.76 -6.08 8.98
C MET A 152 7.26 -5.29 7.79
N THR A 153 8.58 -5.18 7.61
CA THR A 153 9.16 -4.40 6.48
C THR A 153 8.81 -5.04 5.14
N ALA A 154 8.94 -6.36 5.02
CA ALA A 154 8.56 -7.06 3.79
C ALA A 154 7.07 -6.87 3.46
N THR A 155 6.19 -7.00 4.47
CA THR A 155 4.74 -6.79 4.28
C THR A 155 4.43 -5.37 3.81
N VAL A 156 5.02 -4.36 4.44
CA VAL A 156 4.80 -2.95 4.07
C VAL A 156 5.32 -2.68 2.66
N VAL A 157 6.56 -3.03 2.37
CA VAL A 157 7.18 -2.70 1.08
C VAL A 157 6.48 -3.44 -0.06
N LEU A 158 6.33 -4.76 0.05
CA LEU A 158 5.70 -5.54 -1.02
C LEU A 158 4.22 -5.19 -1.19
N GLY A 159 3.50 -4.91 -0.10
CA GLY A 159 2.12 -4.43 -0.17
C GLY A 159 1.99 -3.08 -0.88
N LEU A 160 2.89 -2.13 -0.62
CA LEU A 160 2.92 -0.84 -1.31
C LEU A 160 3.29 -0.99 -2.79
N LEU A 161 4.22 -1.88 -3.13
CA LEU A 161 4.58 -2.16 -4.53
C LEU A 161 3.43 -2.82 -5.29
N LEU A 162 2.73 -3.78 -4.69
CA LEU A 162 1.52 -4.36 -5.26
C LEU A 162 0.45 -3.29 -5.49
N TRP A 163 0.22 -2.41 -4.52
CA TRP A 163 -0.69 -1.28 -4.69
C TRP A 163 -0.27 -0.37 -5.87
N LEU A 164 1.02 -0.09 -6.03
CA LEU A 164 1.53 0.68 -7.17
C LEU A 164 1.26 -0.03 -8.49
N LEU A 165 1.56 -1.32 -8.60
CA LEU A 165 1.30 -2.11 -9.81
C LEU A 165 -0.20 -2.11 -10.16
N HIS A 166 -1.06 -2.34 -9.19
CA HIS A 166 -2.52 -2.27 -9.37
C HIS A 166 -2.96 -0.88 -9.85
N ARG A 167 -2.42 0.17 -9.26
CA ARG A 167 -2.72 1.56 -9.62
C ARG A 167 -2.28 1.93 -11.04
N HIS A 168 -1.20 1.34 -11.53
CA HIS A 168 -0.69 1.57 -12.88
C HIS A 168 -1.37 0.68 -13.93
N GLY A 169 -2.31 -0.16 -13.55
CA GLY A 169 -3.10 -0.98 -14.46
C GLY A 169 -2.27 -2.03 -15.21
N VAL A 170 -1.27 -2.63 -14.54
CA VAL A 170 -0.47 -3.69 -15.16
C VAL A 170 -1.34 -4.88 -15.57
N GLY A 171 -0.93 -5.60 -16.60
CA GLY A 171 -1.66 -6.77 -17.09
C GLY A 171 -1.84 -7.85 -16.01
N LEU A 172 -2.91 -8.64 -16.15
CA LEU A 172 -3.33 -9.63 -15.15
C LEU A 172 -2.23 -10.65 -14.81
N VAL A 173 -1.44 -11.08 -15.80
CA VAL A 173 -0.33 -12.03 -15.59
C VAL A 173 0.73 -11.41 -14.68
N VAL A 174 1.19 -10.19 -14.99
CA VAL A 174 2.19 -9.46 -14.19
C VAL A 174 1.68 -9.27 -12.77
N TRP A 175 0.42 -8.87 -12.61
CA TRP A 175 -0.18 -8.66 -11.30
C TRP A 175 -0.26 -9.95 -10.47
N ARG A 176 -0.72 -11.06 -11.07
CA ARG A 176 -0.79 -12.36 -10.38
C ARG A 176 0.59 -12.88 -10.00
N THR A 177 1.58 -12.75 -10.88
CA THR A 177 2.96 -13.14 -10.58
C THR A 177 3.52 -12.29 -9.44
N ALA A 178 3.36 -10.96 -9.49
CA ALA A 178 3.81 -10.09 -8.42
C ALA A 178 3.12 -10.40 -7.08
N LEU A 179 1.82 -10.70 -7.10
CA LEU A 179 1.08 -11.14 -5.91
C LEU A 179 1.62 -12.44 -5.35
N ALA A 180 1.84 -13.45 -6.20
CA ALA A 180 2.40 -14.74 -5.78
C ALA A 180 3.79 -14.56 -5.17
N VAL A 181 4.68 -13.79 -5.81
CA VAL A 181 6.01 -13.46 -5.30
C VAL A 181 5.92 -12.74 -3.95
N ALA A 182 5.03 -11.76 -3.82
CA ALA A 182 4.85 -11.04 -2.57
C ALA A 182 4.35 -11.94 -1.43
N VAL A 183 3.36 -12.80 -1.70
CA VAL A 183 2.82 -13.74 -0.71
C VAL A 183 3.89 -14.74 -0.27
N VAL A 184 4.61 -15.34 -1.22
CA VAL A 184 5.71 -16.28 -0.93
C VAL A 184 6.82 -15.59 -0.13
N SER A 185 7.18 -14.35 -0.49
CA SER A 185 8.22 -13.59 0.22
C SER A 185 7.78 -13.22 1.64
N VAL A 186 6.56 -12.72 1.83
CA VAL A 186 6.04 -12.35 3.16
C VAL A 186 5.91 -13.56 4.07
N ALA A 187 5.37 -14.67 3.56
CA ALA A 187 5.30 -15.91 4.32
C ALA A 187 6.70 -16.48 4.59
N GLY A 188 7.53 -16.56 3.54
CA GLY A 188 8.88 -17.12 3.60
C GLY A 188 9.76 -16.40 4.61
N VAL A 189 9.82 -15.05 4.57
CA VAL A 189 10.63 -14.30 5.52
C VAL A 189 10.17 -14.52 6.97
N GLY A 190 8.87 -14.60 7.22
CA GLY A 190 8.37 -14.88 8.58
C GLY A 190 8.74 -16.28 9.04
N LEU A 191 8.53 -17.28 8.18
CA LEU A 191 8.86 -18.68 8.49
C LEU A 191 10.36 -18.88 8.70
N THR A 192 11.24 -18.23 7.91
CA THR A 192 12.69 -18.32 8.12
C THR A 192 13.11 -17.72 9.46
N ARG A 193 12.46 -16.66 9.96
CA ARG A 193 12.77 -16.08 11.28
C ARG A 193 12.37 -17.00 12.44
N ILE A 194 11.28 -17.78 12.29
CA ILE A 194 10.88 -18.81 13.25
C ILE A 194 11.85 -20.00 13.15
N TRP A 195 12.16 -20.46 11.95
CA TRP A 195 13.09 -21.56 11.68
C TRP A 195 14.46 -21.31 12.31
N LEU A 196 15.01 -20.12 12.06
CA LEU A 196 16.30 -19.69 12.61
C LEU A 196 16.28 -19.43 14.13
N GLY A 197 15.13 -19.58 14.78
CA GLY A 197 14.99 -19.47 16.23
C GLY A 197 15.22 -18.07 16.78
N VAL A 198 15.14 -17.03 15.96
CA VAL A 198 15.40 -15.63 16.36
C VAL A 198 14.14 -14.81 16.66
N HIS A 199 12.96 -15.37 16.36
CA HIS A 199 11.66 -14.76 16.65
C HIS A 199 10.63 -15.82 17.08
N TRP A 200 9.75 -15.41 17.97
CA TRP A 200 8.55 -16.15 18.30
C TRP A 200 7.55 -16.10 17.13
N PRO A 201 6.70 -17.14 16.92
CA PRO A 201 5.61 -17.10 15.94
C PRO A 201 4.74 -15.86 16.04
N THR A 202 4.41 -15.41 17.26
CA THR A 202 3.59 -14.21 17.48
C THR A 202 4.30 -12.92 17.12
N ASP A 203 5.64 -12.84 17.16
CA ASP A 203 6.39 -11.68 16.68
C ASP A 203 6.24 -11.53 15.17
N VAL A 204 6.27 -12.64 14.44
CA VAL A 204 6.08 -12.70 13.00
C VAL A 204 4.65 -12.33 12.63
N LEU A 205 3.68 -12.93 13.32
CA LEU A 205 2.26 -12.60 13.14
C LEU A 205 2.00 -11.10 13.39
N GLY A 206 2.59 -10.55 14.45
CA GLY A 206 2.56 -9.11 14.73
C GLY A 206 3.14 -8.28 13.59
N GLY A 207 4.29 -8.68 13.04
CA GLY A 207 4.90 -8.04 11.89
C GLY A 207 3.98 -8.03 10.67
N TRP A 208 3.33 -9.14 10.35
CA TRP A 208 2.37 -9.24 9.25
C TRP A 208 1.13 -8.38 9.48
N LEU A 209 0.54 -8.43 10.67
CA LEU A 209 -0.69 -7.67 11.00
C LEU A 209 -0.44 -6.16 10.97
N PHE A 210 0.59 -5.67 11.67
CA PHE A 210 0.93 -4.24 11.68
C PHE A 210 1.39 -3.77 10.29
N GLY A 211 2.11 -4.61 9.54
CA GLY A 211 2.50 -4.31 8.17
C GLY A 211 1.28 -4.18 7.25
N ALA A 212 0.35 -5.13 7.28
CA ALA A 212 -0.87 -5.10 6.49
C ALA A 212 -1.77 -3.92 6.88
N LEU A 213 -1.94 -3.66 8.17
CA LEU A 213 -2.69 -2.49 8.67
C LEU A 213 -2.09 -1.18 8.14
N THR A 214 -0.76 -1.06 8.18
CA THR A 214 -0.03 0.10 7.65
C THR A 214 -0.31 0.30 6.16
N VAL A 215 -0.26 -0.77 5.36
CA VAL A 215 -0.55 -0.70 3.92
C VAL A 215 -1.99 -0.26 3.66
N VAL A 216 -2.96 -0.86 4.34
CA VAL A 216 -4.39 -0.53 4.17
C VAL A 216 -4.64 0.93 4.56
N ALA A 217 -4.12 1.37 5.70
CA ALA A 217 -4.24 2.74 6.17
C ALA A 217 -3.57 3.73 5.20
N ALA A 218 -2.36 3.41 4.72
CA ALA A 218 -1.63 4.24 3.78
C ALA A 218 -2.37 4.40 2.44
N VAL A 219 -2.92 3.32 1.89
CA VAL A 219 -3.70 3.36 0.65
C VAL A 219 -4.99 4.19 0.83
N ALA A 220 -5.68 4.01 1.95
CA ALA A 220 -6.88 4.79 2.26
C ALA A 220 -6.57 6.28 2.43
N ALA A 221 -5.53 6.62 3.18
CA ALA A 221 -5.09 7.99 3.40
C ALA A 221 -4.58 8.65 2.11
N HIS A 222 -3.80 7.94 1.27
CA HIS A 222 -3.35 8.46 -0.01
C HIS A 222 -4.52 8.88 -0.92
N ARG A 223 -5.60 8.07 -0.94
CA ARG A 223 -6.80 8.40 -1.74
C ARG A 223 -7.50 9.68 -1.26
N ARG A 224 -7.48 9.93 0.04
CA ARG A 224 -8.11 11.11 0.66
C ARG A 224 -7.27 12.37 0.55
N LEU A 225 -5.94 12.24 0.70
CA LEU A 225 -5.01 13.36 0.82
C LEU A 225 -4.37 13.76 -0.51
N ARG A 226 -4.55 12.98 -1.58
CA ARG A 226 -3.97 13.29 -2.88
C ARG A 226 -4.52 14.63 -3.39
N PRO A 227 -3.66 15.63 -3.69
CA PRO A 227 -4.09 16.89 -4.25
C PRO A 227 -4.82 16.66 -5.57
N THR A 228 -6.02 17.21 -5.71
CA THR A 228 -6.69 17.31 -7.03
C THR A 228 -5.84 18.23 -7.91
N PRO A 229 -5.57 17.86 -9.18
CA PRO A 229 -4.96 18.80 -10.10
C PRO A 229 -5.82 20.06 -10.11
N ARG A 230 -5.23 21.21 -9.76
CA ARG A 230 -5.90 22.50 -9.96
C ARG A 230 -6.22 22.56 -11.45
N GLY A 231 -7.50 22.49 -11.78
CA GLY A 231 -7.97 22.79 -13.14
C GLY A 231 -7.36 24.13 -13.50
N THR A 232 -6.58 24.16 -14.57
CA THR A 232 -6.23 25.42 -15.21
C THR A 232 -7.55 26.14 -15.42
N ALA A 233 -7.78 27.19 -14.64
CA ALA A 233 -8.87 28.11 -14.87
C ALA A 233 -8.65 28.62 -16.31
N ARG A 234 -9.30 27.96 -17.26
CA ARG A 234 -9.41 28.46 -18.63
C ARG A 234 -10.05 29.82 -18.45
N GLY A 235 -9.22 30.84 -18.64
CA GLY A 235 -9.67 32.22 -18.69
C GLY A 235 -10.88 32.28 -19.61
N ARG A 236 -12.03 32.46 -18.99
CA ARG A 236 -13.16 33.07 -19.66
C ARG A 236 -12.70 34.51 -19.97
N SER A 237 -11.97 34.68 -21.06
CA SER A 237 -11.86 35.96 -21.70
C SER A 237 -13.29 36.37 -22.05
N GLY A 238 -13.83 37.24 -21.22
CA GLY A 238 -15.07 37.92 -21.44
C GLY A 238 -14.94 38.69 -22.73
N GLY A 239 -15.46 38.13 -23.81
CA GLY A 239 -15.82 38.92 -25.00
C GLY A 239 -16.94 39.84 -24.57
N THR A 240 -16.61 41.06 -24.21
CA THR A 240 -17.54 42.18 -24.16
C THR A 240 -18.08 42.41 -25.57
N ARG A 241 -19.25 41.85 -25.84
CA ARG A 241 -20.08 42.29 -26.97
C ARG A 241 -20.58 43.69 -26.61
N THR A 242 -20.00 44.71 -27.23
CA THR A 242 -20.60 46.04 -27.32
C THR A 242 -21.87 45.94 -28.18
N PRO A 243 -23.01 46.43 -27.73
CA PRO A 243 -24.19 46.56 -28.56
C PRO A 243 -23.98 47.75 -29.49
N SER A 244 -23.92 47.54 -30.80
CA SER A 244 -24.03 48.59 -31.79
C SER A 244 -25.48 49.03 -31.85
N SER A 245 -25.70 50.28 -31.52
CA SER A 245 -26.94 51.02 -31.61
C SER A 245 -27.41 51.15 -33.07
N SER A 246 -28.66 50.83 -33.22
CA SER A 246 -29.55 51.18 -34.33
C SER A 246 -29.56 52.65 -34.66
N SER A 247 -29.58 53.00 -35.93
CA SER A 247 -30.25 54.20 -36.41
C SER A 247 -30.81 53.95 -37.83
N GLU A 248 -32.01 54.27 -37.91
CA GLU A 248 -33.01 54.16 -38.99
C GLU A 248 -32.82 55.20 -40.10
N PRO A 249 -33.82 55.43 -41.02
CA PRO A 249 -33.77 55.09 -42.42
C PRO A 249 -33.84 56.39 -43.28
N SER A 250 -33.58 56.25 -44.54
CA SER A 250 -34.01 57.31 -45.48
C SER A 250 -34.34 56.72 -46.82
N THR A 251 -35.58 56.93 -47.18
CA THR A 251 -36.30 56.85 -48.46
C THR A 251 -35.61 57.59 -49.58
N SER A 252 -35.68 57.06 -50.79
CA SER A 252 -36.17 57.71 -52.05
C SER A 252 -35.93 56.79 -53.23
N ASP A 253 -36.99 56.38 -53.75
CA ASP A 253 -37.59 56.63 -55.08
C ASP A 253 -36.63 56.65 -56.30
N ASP A 254 -36.90 55.81 -57.25
CA ASP A 254 -37.48 55.86 -58.55
C ASP A 254 -36.61 55.35 -59.75
N PRO A 255 -37.12 55.11 -60.92
CA PRO A 255 -37.09 53.79 -61.58
C PRO A 255 -36.34 53.77 -62.94
N PRO A 256 -36.79 53.03 -63.99
CA PRO A 256 -35.87 52.08 -64.67
C PRO A 256 -35.47 52.56 -66.08
N ARG A 257 -34.39 52.07 -66.63
CA ARG A 257 -34.24 52.01 -68.10
C ARG A 257 -33.44 50.76 -68.56
N ARG A 258 -34.07 50.04 -69.43
CA ARG A 258 -33.55 49.12 -70.45
C ARG A 258 -32.83 49.88 -71.57
N PRO A 259 -32.36 49.28 -72.63
CA PRO A 259 -31.49 48.07 -72.81
C PRO A 259 -30.35 48.39 -73.82
N ARG A 260 -29.37 47.46 -73.84
CA ARG A 260 -28.90 46.87 -75.13
C ARG A 260 -27.90 45.81 -74.85
#